data_817ffd6f528a2a2a0270836d11927fe4
#
_entry.id   817ffd6f528a2a2a0270836d11927fe4
#
_cell.length_a   1.000
_cell.length_b   1.000
_cell.length_c   1.000
_cell.angle_alpha   90.00
_cell.angle_beta   90.00
_cell.angle_gamma   90.00
#
_symmetry.space_group_name_H-M   'P 1'
#
loop_
_entity.id
_entity.type
_entity.pdbx_description
1 polymer ?
#
loop_
_entity_poly.entity_id
_entity_poly.type
_entity_poly.pdbx_seq_one_letter_code
_entity_poly.pdbx_strand_id
1 'polypeptide(L)'
;MNRHNTALVLGDLQNDFLHNDGAYGRAGQGDPCIAALPEHLAPLVQTARQHGILIVATLFTLVPGRGGEPIISPHLKALRPFLKRGDFAPGSWGQQVVDQLAPADIAVEKIAYSAFHMSRLEWVLRKCDVEHLFFTGIVTNGGVASTVRDAHVREFHCTVIEDGCAAFGEKTHRAAIDGLRPVANVISVKDAVRIFAAL
;
A
#
# COMPACT_ATOMS: atom_id res chain seq x y z
N MET A 1 0.29 -13.61 -18.32
CA MET A 1 0.83 -12.39 -17.69
C MET A 1 1.74 -11.69 -18.69
N ASN A 2 1.57 -10.38 -18.85
CA ASN A 2 2.41 -9.50 -19.64
C ASN A 2 2.40 -8.09 -19.01
N ARG A 3 3.27 -7.18 -19.48
CA ARG A 3 3.39 -5.83 -18.87
C ARG A 3 2.09 -5.01 -18.91
N HIS A 4 1.23 -5.22 -19.91
CA HIS A 4 0.01 -4.43 -20.07
C HIS A 4 -1.14 -4.86 -19.17
N ASN A 5 -1.15 -6.14 -18.72
CA ASN A 5 -2.16 -6.66 -17.80
C ASN A 5 -1.63 -6.86 -16.37
N THR A 6 -0.51 -6.20 -16.03
CA THR A 6 0.16 -6.31 -14.71
C THR A 6 0.25 -4.95 -14.05
N ALA A 7 0.00 -4.89 -12.74
CA ALA A 7 0.20 -3.69 -11.94
C ALA A 7 0.97 -3.98 -10.64
N LEU A 8 1.86 -3.05 -10.28
CA LEU A 8 2.49 -2.96 -8.96
C LEU A 8 1.64 -2.07 -8.07
N VAL A 9 1.20 -2.59 -6.94
CA VAL A 9 0.41 -1.86 -5.94
C VAL A 9 1.32 -1.42 -4.79
N LEU A 10 1.41 -0.10 -4.58
CA LEU A 10 2.10 0.53 -3.45
C LEU A 10 1.07 0.86 -2.38
N GLY A 11 0.94 -0.02 -1.38
CA GLY A 11 -0.08 0.10 -0.34
C GLY A 11 0.35 1.03 0.79
N ASP A 12 -0.25 2.22 0.88
CA ASP A 12 -0.11 3.15 2.01
C ASP A 12 1.35 3.58 2.33
N LEU A 13 2.23 3.58 1.33
CA LEU A 13 3.63 4.02 1.48
C LEU A 13 3.72 5.55 1.45
N GLN A 14 3.08 6.19 2.44
CA GLN A 14 2.83 7.64 2.54
C GLN A 14 3.74 8.30 3.57
N ASN A 15 3.98 9.61 3.40
CA ASN A 15 4.81 10.37 4.33
C ASN A 15 4.30 10.33 5.78
N ASP A 16 2.98 10.39 6.01
CA ASP A 16 2.42 10.34 7.37
C ASP A 16 2.65 8.99 8.08
N PHE A 17 2.89 7.91 7.34
CA PHE A 17 3.27 6.63 7.93
C PHE A 17 4.78 6.47 8.12
N LEU A 18 5.59 6.92 7.13
CA LEU A 18 7.00 6.52 7.02
C LEU A 18 8.00 7.64 7.37
N HIS A 19 7.63 8.91 7.19
CA HIS A 19 8.55 10.02 7.44
C HIS A 19 8.55 10.43 8.92
N ASN A 20 9.71 10.86 9.43
CA ASN A 20 9.83 11.31 10.82
C ASN A 20 8.90 12.49 11.16
N ASP A 21 8.69 13.39 10.19
CA ASP A 21 7.77 14.54 10.32
C ASP A 21 6.31 14.17 10.00
N GLY A 22 6.04 12.93 9.57
CA GLY A 22 4.69 12.41 9.35
C GLY A 22 3.94 12.13 10.66
N ALA A 23 2.66 11.79 10.57
CA ALA A 23 1.80 11.57 11.74
C ALA A 23 2.36 10.52 12.71
N TYR A 24 2.83 9.40 12.19
CA TYR A 24 3.41 8.32 12.98
C TYR A 24 4.78 8.67 13.55
N GLY A 25 5.65 9.30 12.75
CA GLY A 25 6.98 9.76 13.20
C GLY A 25 6.87 10.76 14.36
N ARG A 26 6.05 11.81 14.19
CA ARG A 26 5.80 12.80 15.26
C ARG A 26 5.23 12.20 16.56
N ALA A 27 4.52 11.09 16.44
CA ALA A 27 3.94 10.39 17.60
C ALA A 27 4.90 9.37 18.22
N GLY A 28 6.10 9.17 17.67
CA GLY A 28 7.02 8.13 18.13
C GLY A 28 6.51 6.71 17.87
N GLN A 29 5.64 6.55 16.87
CA GLN A 29 5.01 5.27 16.50
C GLN A 29 5.64 4.66 15.23
N GLY A 30 6.83 5.11 14.86
CA GLY A 30 7.59 4.53 13.74
C GLY A 30 8.05 3.10 14.04
N ASP A 31 8.19 2.31 12.99
CA ASP A 31 8.74 0.96 13.03
C ASP A 31 9.93 0.87 12.05
N PRO A 32 11.10 0.36 12.46
CA PRO A 32 12.29 0.29 11.60
C PRO A 32 12.07 -0.52 10.32
N CYS A 33 11.31 -1.62 10.36
CA CYS A 33 11.02 -2.43 9.18
C CYS A 33 10.14 -1.67 8.20
N ILE A 34 9.18 -0.89 8.70
CA ILE A 34 8.34 -0.02 7.86
C ILE A 34 9.18 1.12 7.25
N ALA A 35 10.03 1.75 8.05
CA ALA A 35 10.89 2.85 7.59
C ALA A 35 11.90 2.44 6.52
N ALA A 36 12.34 1.18 6.50
CA ALA A 36 13.29 0.65 5.51
C ALA A 36 12.65 0.31 4.14
N LEU A 37 11.32 0.19 4.07
CA LEU A 37 10.63 -0.24 2.84
C LEU A 37 10.90 0.65 1.63
N PRO A 38 10.95 1.98 1.71
CA PRO A 38 11.17 2.82 0.52
C PRO A 38 12.49 2.51 -0.18
N GLU A 39 13.58 2.39 0.57
CA GLU A 39 14.89 2.06 0.03
C GLU A 39 14.92 0.64 -0.57
N HIS A 40 14.31 -0.31 0.13
CA HIS A 40 14.24 -1.71 -0.31
C HIS A 40 13.40 -1.88 -1.58
N LEU A 41 12.32 -1.10 -1.73
CA LEU A 41 11.41 -1.15 -2.88
C LEU A 41 11.87 -0.31 -4.08
N ALA A 42 12.77 0.64 -3.90
CA ALA A 42 13.21 1.53 -4.98
C ALA A 42 13.67 0.79 -6.25
N PRO A 43 14.47 -0.30 -6.19
CA PRO A 43 14.86 -1.07 -7.38
C PRO A 43 13.67 -1.70 -8.11
N LEU A 44 12.67 -2.20 -7.38
CA LEU A 44 11.46 -2.79 -7.95
C LEU A 44 10.62 -1.74 -8.67
N VAL A 45 10.39 -0.59 -8.04
CA VAL A 45 9.64 0.54 -8.61
C VAL A 45 10.34 1.07 -9.86
N GLN A 46 11.67 1.18 -9.82
CA GLN A 46 12.46 1.57 -10.98
C GLN A 46 12.30 0.56 -12.14
N THR A 47 12.38 -0.73 -11.85
CA THR A 47 12.19 -1.79 -12.86
C THR A 47 10.78 -1.74 -13.44
N ALA A 48 9.75 -1.56 -12.61
CA ALA A 48 8.37 -1.42 -13.07
C ALA A 48 8.22 -0.26 -14.07
N ARG A 49 8.80 0.91 -13.76
CA ARG A 49 8.82 2.08 -14.68
C ARG A 49 9.55 1.79 -15.98
N GLN A 50 10.74 1.19 -15.92
CA GLN A 50 11.56 0.88 -17.10
C GLN A 50 10.84 -0.06 -18.07
N HIS A 51 10.03 -0.98 -17.55
CA HIS A 51 9.32 -1.98 -18.34
C HIS A 51 7.85 -1.61 -18.61
N GLY A 52 7.40 -0.41 -18.21
CA GLY A 52 6.03 0.08 -18.49
C GLY A 52 4.95 -0.70 -17.74
N ILE A 53 5.27 -1.23 -16.55
CA ILE A 53 4.31 -1.86 -15.64
C ILE A 53 3.58 -0.76 -14.88
N LEU A 54 2.25 -0.80 -14.87
CA LEU A 54 1.41 0.17 -14.19
C LEU A 54 1.71 0.20 -12.67
N ILE A 55 1.99 1.38 -12.12
CA ILE A 55 2.19 1.59 -10.69
C ILE A 55 0.96 2.27 -10.12
N VAL A 56 0.26 1.58 -9.21
CA VAL A 56 -0.93 2.10 -8.53
C VAL A 56 -0.63 2.28 -7.04
N ALA A 57 -0.69 3.51 -6.56
CA ALA A 57 -0.60 3.78 -5.12
C ALA A 57 -2.00 3.79 -4.50
N THR A 58 -2.15 3.14 -3.36
CA THR A 58 -3.32 3.31 -2.50
C THR A 58 -2.95 4.24 -1.35
N LEU A 59 -3.81 5.22 -1.10
CA LEU A 59 -3.55 6.29 -0.14
C LEU A 59 -4.61 6.26 0.97
N PHE A 60 -4.22 5.82 2.16
CA PHE A 60 -5.08 5.96 3.33
C PHE A 60 -5.39 7.44 3.55
N THR A 61 -6.67 7.76 3.70
CA THR A 61 -7.16 9.13 3.74
C THR A 61 -8.09 9.32 4.93
N LEU A 62 -7.83 10.34 5.71
CA LEU A 62 -8.72 10.83 6.75
C LEU A 62 -9.51 12.03 6.22
N VAL A 63 -10.74 11.77 5.81
CA VAL A 63 -11.64 12.81 5.28
C VAL A 63 -11.93 13.85 6.37
N PRO A 64 -11.70 15.15 6.11
CA PRO A 64 -12.01 16.18 7.09
C PRO A 64 -13.52 16.40 7.20
N GLY A 65 -14.01 16.48 8.41
CA GLY A 65 -15.38 16.92 8.71
C GLY A 65 -15.55 18.45 8.57
N ARG A 66 -16.76 18.93 8.83
CA ARG A 66 -17.10 20.36 8.67
C ARG A 66 -16.18 21.30 9.46
N GLY A 67 -15.69 20.89 10.64
CA GLY A 67 -14.75 21.65 11.48
C GLY A 67 -13.27 21.43 11.13
N GLY A 68 -12.97 20.59 10.14
CA GLY A 68 -11.63 20.22 9.73
C GLY A 68 -11.02 19.07 10.54
N GLU A 69 -11.70 18.58 11.57
CA GLU A 69 -11.27 17.37 12.29
C GLU A 69 -11.52 16.14 11.42
N PRO A 70 -10.65 15.11 11.49
CA PRO A 70 -10.82 13.90 10.69
C PRO A 70 -12.08 13.13 11.09
N ILE A 71 -12.83 12.68 10.09
CA ILE A 71 -13.91 11.70 10.30
C ILE A 71 -13.25 10.35 10.52
N ILE A 72 -13.23 9.89 11.76
CA ILE A 72 -12.55 8.68 12.18
C ILE A 72 -13.47 7.84 13.08
N SER A 73 -13.48 6.52 12.88
CA SER A 73 -14.29 5.65 13.74
C SER A 73 -13.75 5.66 15.18
N PRO A 74 -14.62 5.47 16.19
CA PRO A 74 -14.20 5.42 17.60
C PRO A 74 -13.12 4.36 17.84
N HIS A 75 -13.23 3.20 17.22
CA HIS A 75 -12.25 2.12 17.31
C HIS A 75 -10.87 2.54 16.76
N LEU A 76 -10.84 3.14 15.55
CA LEU A 76 -9.59 3.62 14.97
C LEU A 76 -8.97 4.74 15.82
N LYS A 77 -9.79 5.64 16.36
CA LYS A 77 -9.34 6.70 17.27
C LYS A 77 -8.75 6.14 18.57
N ALA A 78 -9.35 5.08 19.12
CA ALA A 78 -8.84 4.40 20.30
C ALA A 78 -7.47 3.74 20.05
N LEU A 79 -7.29 3.13 18.87
CA LEU A 79 -6.02 2.51 18.48
C LEU A 79 -4.92 3.54 18.13
N ARG A 80 -5.32 4.73 17.66
CA ARG A 80 -4.41 5.78 17.17
C ARG A 80 -4.83 7.13 17.71
N PRO A 81 -4.74 7.33 19.06
CA PRO A 81 -5.20 8.56 19.73
C PRO A 81 -4.42 9.80 19.28
N PHE A 82 -3.21 9.61 18.75
CA PHE A 82 -2.35 10.68 18.27
C PHE A 82 -2.80 11.33 16.97
N LEU A 83 -3.67 10.67 16.18
CA LEU A 83 -4.17 11.23 14.91
C LEU A 83 -4.99 12.50 15.16
N LYS A 84 -4.67 13.54 14.41
CA LYS A 84 -5.23 14.88 14.56
C LYS A 84 -5.53 15.53 13.21
N ARG A 85 -6.09 16.73 13.27
CA ARG A 85 -6.38 17.56 12.12
C ARG A 85 -5.16 17.70 11.20
N GLY A 86 -5.36 17.47 9.91
CA GLY A 86 -4.33 17.56 8.88
C GLY A 86 -3.61 16.25 8.59
N ASP A 87 -3.62 15.28 9.51
CA ASP A 87 -3.00 13.97 9.28
C ASP A 87 -3.78 13.22 8.21
N PHE A 88 -3.06 12.66 7.23
CA PHE A 88 -3.63 11.94 6.07
C PHE A 88 -4.73 12.72 5.33
N ALA A 89 -4.73 14.05 5.42
CA ALA A 89 -5.75 14.86 4.78
C ALA A 89 -5.60 14.82 3.24
N PRO A 90 -6.72 14.84 2.48
CA PRO A 90 -6.67 14.84 1.03
C PRO A 90 -5.75 15.94 0.47
N GLY A 91 -4.81 15.57 -0.40
CA GLY A 91 -3.87 16.49 -1.05
C GLY A 91 -2.75 17.02 -0.16
N SER A 92 -2.68 16.64 1.14
CA SER A 92 -1.58 17.05 2.01
C SER A 92 -0.28 16.32 1.66
N TRP A 93 0.86 16.91 2.05
CA TRP A 93 2.15 16.24 1.96
C TRP A 93 2.16 14.89 2.70
N GLY A 94 1.51 14.82 3.87
CA GLY A 94 1.43 13.57 4.65
C GLY A 94 0.72 12.44 3.92
N GLN A 95 -0.28 12.77 3.08
CA GLN A 95 -1.00 11.77 2.27
C GLN A 95 -0.17 11.27 1.07
N GLN A 96 0.80 12.04 0.58
CA GLN A 96 1.57 11.68 -0.62
C GLN A 96 2.45 10.46 -0.39
N VAL A 97 2.69 9.71 -1.47
CA VAL A 97 3.69 8.64 -1.50
C VAL A 97 5.06 9.24 -1.20
N VAL A 98 5.88 8.53 -0.44
CA VAL A 98 7.26 8.97 -0.13
C VAL A 98 8.07 9.18 -1.41
N ASP A 99 8.94 10.20 -1.42
CA ASP A 99 9.68 10.66 -2.59
C ASP A 99 10.49 9.56 -3.28
N GLN A 100 11.05 8.62 -2.51
CA GLN A 100 11.85 7.50 -3.03
C GLN A 100 11.07 6.59 -3.98
N LEU A 101 9.73 6.53 -3.82
CA LEU A 101 8.84 5.66 -4.60
C LEU A 101 7.93 6.44 -5.55
N ALA A 102 7.85 7.76 -5.40
CA ALA A 102 7.05 8.64 -6.24
C ALA A 102 7.70 8.87 -7.63
N PRO A 103 6.89 9.26 -8.65
CA PRO A 103 5.43 9.25 -8.65
C PRO A 103 4.85 7.85 -8.92
N ALA A 104 3.61 7.59 -8.48
CA ALA A 104 2.80 6.51 -9.03
C ALA A 104 2.06 6.98 -10.28
N ASP A 105 1.74 6.07 -11.21
CA ASP A 105 0.96 6.42 -12.41
C ASP A 105 -0.48 6.79 -12.04
N ILE A 106 -1.04 6.07 -11.07
CA ILE A 106 -2.40 6.32 -10.57
C ILE A 106 -2.39 6.26 -9.04
N ALA A 107 -3.00 7.24 -8.39
CA ALA A 107 -3.25 7.24 -6.97
C ALA A 107 -4.74 7.06 -6.68
N VAL A 108 -5.07 6.16 -5.73
CA VAL A 108 -6.44 5.87 -5.32
C VAL A 108 -6.56 6.05 -3.82
N GLU A 109 -7.41 6.97 -3.41
CA GLU A 109 -7.73 7.17 -1.99
C GLU A 109 -8.53 6.01 -1.43
N LYS A 110 -8.28 5.66 -0.18
CA LYS A 110 -9.07 4.68 0.57
C LYS A 110 -9.31 5.13 2.01
N ILE A 111 -10.45 4.75 2.56
CA ILE A 111 -10.90 5.10 3.91
C ILE A 111 -10.96 3.90 4.85
N ALA A 112 -10.60 2.72 4.36
CA ALA A 112 -10.68 1.45 5.09
C ALA A 112 -9.40 0.64 4.89
N TYR A 113 -9.29 -0.52 5.54
CA TYR A 113 -8.15 -1.42 5.36
C TYR A 113 -8.04 -1.91 3.91
N SER A 114 -9.13 -2.44 3.34
CA SER A 114 -9.13 -2.82 1.93
C SER A 114 -9.19 -1.57 1.03
N ALA A 115 -8.29 -1.54 0.05
CA ALA A 115 -8.29 -0.50 -0.97
C ALA A 115 -9.43 -0.63 -1.99
N PHE A 116 -10.13 -1.75 -2.02
CA PHE A 116 -11.33 -1.91 -2.84
C PHE A 116 -12.60 -1.37 -2.17
N HIS A 117 -12.58 -1.19 -0.82
CA HIS A 117 -13.77 -0.78 -0.10
C HIS A 117 -14.11 0.69 -0.36
N MET A 118 -15.26 0.95 -0.99
CA MET A 118 -15.78 2.28 -1.31
C MET A 118 -14.76 3.18 -2.02
N SER A 119 -13.97 2.61 -2.93
CA SER A 119 -12.97 3.32 -3.72
C SER A 119 -13.17 3.06 -5.22
N ARG A 120 -12.43 3.79 -6.04
CA ARG A 120 -12.41 3.58 -7.49
C ARG A 120 -11.37 2.55 -7.96
N LEU A 121 -10.70 1.80 -7.05
CA LEU A 121 -9.57 0.94 -7.40
C LEU A 121 -9.96 -0.13 -8.43
N GLU A 122 -11.04 -0.87 -8.19
CA GLU A 122 -11.47 -1.92 -9.12
C GLU A 122 -11.80 -1.35 -10.50
N TRP A 123 -12.52 -0.23 -10.56
CA TRP A 123 -12.83 0.44 -11.81
C TRP A 123 -11.57 0.83 -12.58
N VAL A 124 -10.57 1.40 -11.89
CA VAL A 124 -9.28 1.78 -12.48
C VAL A 124 -8.57 0.55 -13.06
N LEU A 125 -8.41 -0.51 -12.26
CA LEU A 125 -7.72 -1.74 -12.68
C LEU A 125 -8.39 -2.38 -13.89
N ARG A 126 -9.73 -2.49 -13.88
CA ARG A 126 -10.49 -3.05 -15.02
C ARG A 126 -10.36 -2.18 -16.28
N LYS A 127 -10.35 -0.85 -16.15
CA LYS A 127 -10.19 0.07 -17.29
C LYS A 127 -8.78 0.07 -17.88
N CYS A 128 -7.79 -0.34 -17.09
CA CYS A 128 -6.42 -0.54 -17.53
C CYS A 128 -6.14 -2.00 -17.94
N ASP A 129 -7.17 -2.84 -18.09
CA ASP A 129 -7.06 -4.27 -18.47
C ASP A 129 -6.13 -5.07 -17.56
N VAL A 130 -6.01 -4.67 -16.27
CA VAL A 130 -5.15 -5.34 -15.29
C VAL A 130 -5.82 -6.62 -14.81
N GLU A 131 -5.06 -7.71 -14.81
CA GLU A 131 -5.43 -9.04 -14.31
C GLU A 131 -4.50 -9.51 -13.20
N HIS A 132 -3.22 -9.10 -13.24
CA HIS A 132 -2.17 -9.52 -12.31
C HIS A 132 -1.76 -8.36 -11.40
N LEU A 133 -1.87 -8.58 -10.09
CA LEU A 133 -1.54 -7.58 -9.06
C LEU A 133 -0.36 -8.06 -8.21
N PHE A 134 0.68 -7.24 -8.13
CA PHE A 134 1.81 -7.42 -7.24
C PHE A 134 1.68 -6.44 -6.08
N PHE A 135 1.53 -6.95 -4.87
CA PHE A 135 1.24 -6.13 -3.69
C PHE A 135 2.49 -5.89 -2.85
N THR A 136 2.70 -4.63 -2.50
CA THR A 136 3.69 -4.15 -1.52
C THR A 136 3.03 -3.20 -0.53
N GLY A 137 3.72 -2.85 0.55
CA GLY A 137 3.32 -1.77 1.44
C GLY A 137 2.93 -2.19 2.85
N ILE A 138 2.06 -1.41 3.48
CA ILE A 138 1.75 -1.49 4.91
C ILE A 138 0.24 -1.41 5.20
N VAL A 139 -0.16 -1.89 6.36
CA VAL A 139 0.51 -2.90 7.18
C VAL A 139 0.11 -4.27 6.67
N THR A 140 1.04 -5.23 6.67
CA THR A 140 0.83 -6.55 6.10
C THR A 140 -0.44 -7.22 6.61
N ASN A 141 -0.69 -7.19 7.92
CA ASN A 141 -1.86 -7.80 8.57
C ASN A 141 -3.17 -7.00 8.46
N GLY A 142 -3.11 -5.78 7.92
CA GLY A 142 -4.26 -4.87 7.79
C GLY A 142 -4.52 -4.51 6.33
N GLY A 143 -3.98 -3.34 5.89
CA GLY A 143 -4.20 -2.79 4.55
C GLY A 143 -3.86 -3.77 3.44
N VAL A 144 -2.67 -4.37 3.49
CA VAL A 144 -2.22 -5.34 2.47
C VAL A 144 -3.12 -6.59 2.49
N ALA A 145 -3.24 -7.27 3.64
CA ALA A 145 -4.00 -8.52 3.71
C ALA A 145 -5.48 -8.38 3.33
N SER A 146 -6.11 -7.26 3.71
CA SER A 146 -7.50 -7.00 3.34
C SER A 146 -7.64 -6.74 1.84
N THR A 147 -6.72 -5.95 1.26
CA THR A 147 -6.74 -5.63 -0.17
C THR A 147 -6.47 -6.88 -1.03
N VAL A 148 -5.51 -7.72 -0.63
CA VAL A 148 -5.20 -8.98 -1.35
C VAL A 148 -6.40 -9.93 -1.35
N ARG A 149 -7.07 -10.13 -0.21
CA ARG A 149 -8.26 -10.99 -0.13
C ARG A 149 -9.41 -10.45 -0.98
N ASP A 150 -9.62 -9.15 -0.95
CA ASP A 150 -10.63 -8.48 -1.77
C ASP A 150 -10.31 -8.54 -3.27
N ALA A 151 -9.02 -8.47 -3.65
CA ALA A 151 -8.58 -8.68 -5.03
C ALA A 151 -8.84 -10.12 -5.48
N HIS A 152 -8.51 -11.11 -4.63
CA HIS A 152 -8.74 -12.52 -4.90
C HIS A 152 -10.23 -12.84 -5.15
N VAL A 153 -11.13 -12.32 -4.30
CA VAL A 153 -12.61 -12.50 -4.48
C VAL A 153 -13.12 -11.86 -5.76
N ARG A 154 -12.39 -10.87 -6.32
CA ARG A 154 -12.67 -10.18 -7.58
C ARG A 154 -11.96 -10.82 -8.77
N GLU A 155 -11.40 -12.01 -8.56
CA GLU A 155 -10.74 -12.81 -9.61
C GLU A 155 -9.49 -12.16 -10.21
N PHE A 156 -8.78 -11.31 -9.47
CA PHE A 156 -7.43 -10.90 -9.83
C PHE A 156 -6.40 -11.99 -9.43
N HIS A 157 -5.40 -12.16 -10.27
CA HIS A 157 -4.23 -12.96 -9.93
C HIS A 157 -3.34 -12.20 -8.94
N CYS A 158 -3.31 -12.66 -7.69
CA CYS A 158 -2.62 -11.96 -6.60
C CYS A 158 -1.21 -12.53 -6.36
N THR A 159 -0.23 -11.64 -6.27
CA THR A 159 1.13 -11.94 -5.81
C THR A 159 1.48 -10.95 -4.70
N VAL A 160 1.91 -11.43 -3.55
CA VAL A 160 2.40 -10.63 -2.44
C VAL A 160 3.92 -10.68 -2.43
N ILE A 161 4.55 -9.51 -2.36
CA ILE A 161 6.00 -9.39 -2.24
C ILE A 161 6.31 -9.30 -0.75
N GLU A 162 6.73 -10.44 -0.15
CA GLU A 162 6.79 -10.57 1.30
C GLU A 162 7.74 -9.56 1.96
N ASP A 163 8.96 -9.43 1.45
CA ASP A 163 9.95 -8.47 1.93
C ASP A 163 9.71 -7.03 1.41
N GLY A 164 8.73 -6.84 0.55
CA GLY A 164 8.18 -5.54 0.13
C GLY A 164 6.97 -5.09 0.97
N CYS A 165 6.60 -5.87 1.99
CA CYS A 165 5.55 -5.55 2.95
C CYS A 165 6.12 -5.51 4.37
N ALA A 166 5.49 -4.73 5.26
CA ALA A 166 5.83 -4.71 6.67
C ALA A 166 4.59 -4.53 7.56
N ALA A 167 4.72 -4.94 8.82
CA ALA A 167 3.76 -4.70 9.88
C ALA A 167 4.49 -4.23 11.15
N PHE A 168 3.74 -3.68 12.11
CA PHE A 168 4.29 -3.40 13.43
C PHE A 168 4.64 -4.71 14.14
N GLY A 169 5.91 -5.10 14.04
CA GLY A 169 6.46 -6.33 14.59
C GLY A 169 6.49 -7.51 13.61
N GLU A 170 7.66 -8.17 13.54
CA GLU A 170 7.97 -9.25 12.61
C GLU A 170 7.03 -10.47 12.74
N LYS A 171 6.68 -10.85 13.98
CA LYS A 171 5.77 -11.98 14.23
C LYS A 171 4.40 -11.75 13.58
N THR A 172 3.88 -10.52 13.67
CA THR A 172 2.61 -10.13 13.06
C THR A 172 2.71 -10.17 11.53
N HIS A 173 3.82 -9.66 10.99
CA HIS A 173 4.10 -9.72 9.56
C HIS A 173 4.10 -11.16 9.04
N ARG A 174 4.90 -12.05 9.63
CA ARG A 174 5.01 -13.47 9.22
C ARG A 174 3.67 -14.18 9.27
N ALA A 175 2.92 -14.04 10.37
CA ALA A 175 1.60 -14.66 10.50
C ALA A 175 0.61 -14.17 9.41
N ALA A 176 0.70 -12.89 9.03
CA ALA A 176 -0.12 -12.33 7.96
C ALA A 176 0.28 -12.89 6.59
N ILE A 177 1.57 -12.99 6.28
CA ILE A 177 2.07 -13.58 5.03
C ILE A 177 1.63 -15.04 4.91
N ASP A 178 1.78 -15.84 5.98
CA ASP A 178 1.33 -17.24 5.98
C ASP A 178 -0.19 -17.35 5.73
N GLY A 179 -0.97 -16.45 6.31
CA GLY A 179 -2.42 -16.37 6.09
C GLY A 179 -2.84 -15.90 4.70
N LEU A 180 -1.90 -15.39 3.87
CA LEU A 180 -2.16 -14.98 2.49
C LEU A 180 -1.81 -16.05 1.45
N ARG A 181 -0.98 -17.04 1.79
CA ARG A 181 -0.58 -18.13 0.87
C ARG A 181 -1.74 -18.88 0.21
N PRO A 182 -2.91 -19.08 0.84
CA PRO A 182 -4.05 -19.71 0.17
C PRO A 182 -4.70 -18.88 -0.94
N VAL A 183 -4.49 -17.57 -0.96
CA VAL A 183 -5.17 -16.62 -1.89
C VAL A 183 -4.21 -15.82 -2.77
N ALA A 184 -2.89 -15.97 -2.57
CA ALA A 184 -1.88 -15.25 -3.33
C ALA A 184 -0.58 -16.03 -3.44
N ASN A 185 0.16 -15.83 -4.53
CA ASN A 185 1.57 -16.22 -4.59
C ASN A 185 2.37 -15.31 -3.64
N VAL A 186 3.40 -15.88 -3.02
CA VAL A 186 4.31 -15.11 -2.15
C VAL A 186 5.72 -15.23 -2.69
N ILE A 187 6.34 -14.10 -3.00
CA ILE A 187 7.67 -14.01 -3.60
C ILE A 187 8.48 -12.88 -2.93
N SER A 188 9.79 -12.82 -3.23
CA SER A 188 10.66 -11.72 -2.80
C SER A 188 10.65 -10.53 -3.77
N VAL A 189 11.13 -9.36 -3.32
CA VAL A 189 11.44 -8.19 -4.18
C VAL A 189 12.38 -8.60 -5.31
N LYS A 190 13.40 -9.40 -5.02
CA LYS A 190 14.38 -9.89 -6.01
C LYS A 190 13.70 -10.70 -7.12
N ASP A 191 12.76 -11.57 -6.77
CA ASP A 191 12.02 -12.37 -7.75
C ASP A 191 11.05 -11.50 -8.56
N ALA A 192 10.38 -10.55 -7.92
CA ALA A 192 9.51 -9.59 -8.60
C ALA A 192 10.29 -8.74 -9.63
N VAL A 193 11.50 -8.26 -9.29
CA VAL A 193 12.39 -7.55 -10.22
C VAL A 193 12.72 -8.42 -11.43
N ARG A 194 13.05 -9.70 -11.24
CA ARG A 194 13.32 -10.63 -12.35
C ARG A 194 12.11 -10.86 -13.23
N ILE A 195 10.94 -11.02 -12.63
CA ILE A 195 9.68 -11.20 -13.36
C ILE A 195 9.39 -9.94 -14.20
N PHE A 196 9.45 -8.75 -13.61
CA PHE A 196 9.18 -7.51 -14.32
C PHE A 196 10.16 -7.24 -15.45
N ALA A 197 11.43 -7.56 -15.26
CA ALA A 197 12.46 -7.43 -16.31
C ALA A 197 12.27 -8.41 -17.48
N ALA A 198 11.50 -9.46 -17.32
CA ALA A 198 11.20 -10.46 -18.34
C ALA A 198 9.87 -10.22 -19.09
N LEU A 199 9.04 -9.23 -18.65
CA LEU A 199 7.76 -8.85 -19.26
C LEU A 199 7.95 -7.79 -20.36
#